data_9745903a823a4c87a28a6aeadb387975
#
_entry.id   9745903a823a4c87a28a6aeadb387975
#
_cell.length_a   1.000
_cell.length_b   1.000
_cell.length_c   1.000
_cell.angle_alpha   90.00
_cell.angle_beta   90.00
_cell.angle_gamma   90.00
#
_symmetry.space_group_name_H-M   'P 1'
#
loop_
_entity.id
_entity.type
_entity.pdbx_description
1 polymer ?
#
loop_
_entity_poly.entity_id
_entity_poly.type
_entity_poly.pdbx_seq_one_letter_code
_entity_poly.pdbx_strand_id
1 'polypeptide(L)'
;TFVSALVHIYSIGYMSHDPHKPRFMSYLSLFTFSMLALVVSDNFLQLFFGWEGVGLCSYLLIGFWYKKETANNAAIKAFIVNRIGDFGLAIAIFLIFFYFGTINFEETFQASSQFVEKKIDCCGFELNLITIICAFLFIGAMGKSAQFLLHTWLPDAMEGPTPVSALI
;
A
#
# COMPACT_ATOMS: atom_id res chain seq x y z
N THR A 1 -7.42 -13.47 -5.56
CA THR A 1 -7.98 -13.83 -6.88
C THR A 1 -9.48 -14.08 -6.81
N PHE A 2 -9.97 -15.00 -5.96
CA PHE A 2 -11.39 -15.36 -5.89
C PHE A 2 -12.30 -14.16 -5.55
N VAL A 3 -12.00 -13.41 -4.49
CA VAL A 3 -12.77 -12.22 -4.11
C VAL A 3 -12.74 -11.17 -5.23
N SER A 4 -11.57 -10.93 -5.83
CA SER A 4 -11.46 -10.00 -6.96
C SER A 4 -12.32 -10.41 -8.15
N ALA A 5 -12.38 -11.71 -8.49
CA ALA A 5 -13.27 -12.21 -9.55
C ALA A 5 -14.75 -11.92 -9.25
N LEU A 6 -15.20 -12.17 -8.01
CA LEU A 6 -16.56 -11.87 -7.59
C LEU A 6 -16.88 -10.37 -7.66
N VAL A 7 -15.93 -9.52 -7.25
CA VAL A 7 -16.10 -8.06 -7.32
C VAL A 7 -16.17 -7.58 -8.78
N HIS A 8 -15.38 -8.16 -9.70
CA HIS A 8 -15.49 -7.85 -11.12
C HIS A 8 -16.86 -8.21 -11.69
N ILE A 9 -17.37 -9.41 -11.37
CA ILE A 9 -18.71 -9.85 -11.81
C ILE A 9 -19.79 -8.90 -11.26
N TYR A 10 -19.73 -8.60 -9.96
CA TYR A 10 -20.64 -7.63 -9.33
C TYR A 10 -20.59 -6.26 -10.00
N SER A 11 -19.40 -5.78 -10.32
CA SER A 11 -19.17 -4.47 -10.93
C SER A 11 -19.79 -4.35 -12.33
N ILE A 12 -19.94 -5.46 -13.07
CA ILE A 12 -20.60 -5.48 -14.38
C ILE A 12 -22.05 -5.02 -14.26
N GLY A 13 -22.75 -5.50 -13.23
CA GLY A 13 -24.13 -5.10 -12.94
C GLY A 13 -24.19 -3.71 -12.29
N TYR A 14 -23.36 -3.45 -11.28
CA TYR A 14 -23.34 -2.19 -10.54
C TYR A 14 -23.09 -0.98 -11.43
N MET A 15 -22.14 -1.08 -12.38
CA MET A 15 -21.79 -0.01 -13.32
C MET A 15 -22.55 -0.07 -14.66
N SER A 16 -23.65 -0.83 -14.73
CA SER A 16 -24.39 -1.01 -16.01
C SER A 16 -24.92 0.29 -16.61
N HIS A 17 -25.32 1.24 -15.79
CA HIS A 17 -25.87 2.53 -16.21
C HIS A 17 -24.83 3.66 -16.26
N ASP A 18 -23.57 3.44 -15.85
CA ASP A 18 -22.53 4.47 -15.87
C ASP A 18 -21.82 4.46 -17.24
N PRO A 19 -21.75 5.63 -17.93
CA PRO A 19 -21.11 5.74 -19.24
C PRO A 19 -19.59 5.46 -19.18
N HIS A 20 -18.97 5.54 -18.01
CA HIS A 20 -17.55 5.33 -17.80
C HIS A 20 -17.18 3.93 -17.28
N LYS A 21 -18.10 2.97 -17.42
CA LYS A 21 -17.88 1.56 -17.05
C LYS A 21 -16.56 0.97 -17.57
N PRO A 22 -16.13 1.17 -18.83
CA PRO A 22 -14.86 0.63 -19.31
C PRO A 22 -13.66 1.16 -18.52
N ARG A 23 -13.64 2.45 -18.19
CA ARG A 23 -12.59 3.06 -17.37
C ARG A 23 -12.57 2.45 -15.96
N PHE A 24 -13.75 2.26 -15.35
CA PHE A 24 -13.86 1.62 -14.05
C PHE A 24 -13.27 0.21 -14.04
N MET A 25 -13.65 -0.61 -15.01
CA MET A 25 -13.16 -1.99 -15.14
C MET A 25 -11.64 -2.05 -15.37
N SER A 26 -11.09 -1.08 -16.12
CA SER A 26 -9.64 -0.98 -16.33
C SER A 26 -8.90 -0.67 -15.02
N TYR A 27 -9.41 0.26 -14.22
CA TYR A 27 -8.80 0.60 -12.93
C TYR A 27 -8.89 -0.56 -11.93
N LEU A 28 -10.03 -1.27 -11.92
CA LEU A 28 -10.24 -2.43 -11.08
C LEU A 28 -9.27 -3.58 -11.44
N SER A 29 -9.07 -3.81 -12.73
CA SER A 29 -8.11 -4.80 -13.23
C SER A 29 -6.67 -4.41 -12.90
N LEU A 30 -6.32 -3.12 -13.04
CA LEU A 30 -4.99 -2.60 -12.67
C LEU A 30 -4.74 -2.74 -11.17
N PHE A 31 -5.75 -2.48 -10.32
CA PHE A 31 -5.68 -2.71 -8.89
C PHE A 31 -5.39 -4.19 -8.58
N THR A 32 -6.14 -5.09 -9.20
CA THR A 32 -5.95 -6.54 -9.01
C THR A 32 -4.55 -6.97 -9.44
N PHE A 33 -4.05 -6.48 -10.57
CA PHE A 33 -2.67 -6.74 -11.02
C PHE A 33 -1.65 -6.27 -9.99
N SER A 34 -1.76 -5.03 -9.53
CA SER A 34 -0.84 -4.46 -8.55
C SER A 34 -0.86 -5.22 -7.22
N MET A 35 -2.06 -5.63 -6.77
CA MET A 35 -2.22 -6.41 -5.56
C MET A 35 -1.62 -7.81 -5.70
N LEU A 36 -1.78 -8.45 -6.85
CA LEU A 36 -1.15 -9.75 -7.11
C LEU A 36 0.37 -9.63 -7.18
N ALA A 37 0.90 -8.59 -7.84
CA ALA A 37 2.34 -8.33 -7.89
C ALA A 37 2.92 -8.13 -6.47
N LEU A 38 2.16 -7.49 -5.57
CA LEU A 38 2.53 -7.33 -4.17
C LEU A 38 2.54 -8.67 -3.42
N VAL A 39 1.47 -9.46 -3.54
CA VAL A 39 1.28 -10.69 -2.77
C VAL A 39 2.23 -11.81 -3.19
N VAL A 40 2.60 -11.86 -4.47
CA VAL A 40 3.54 -12.89 -4.99
C VAL A 40 5.01 -12.42 -4.95
N SER A 41 5.29 -11.28 -4.31
CA SER A 41 6.65 -10.78 -4.20
C SER A 41 7.51 -11.70 -3.33
N ASP A 42 8.75 -11.93 -3.75
CA ASP A 42 9.79 -12.67 -3.02
C ASP A 42 10.90 -11.74 -2.50
N ASN A 43 10.81 -10.46 -2.83
CA ASN A 43 11.78 -9.45 -2.43
C ASN A 43 11.12 -8.11 -2.11
N PHE A 44 11.82 -7.28 -1.33
CA PHE A 44 11.32 -5.99 -0.88
C PHE A 44 11.10 -4.98 -2.02
N LEU A 45 11.86 -5.06 -3.12
CA LEU A 45 11.69 -4.13 -4.24
C LEU A 45 10.41 -4.43 -5.03
N GLN A 46 10.13 -5.69 -5.30
CA GLN A 46 8.89 -6.10 -5.96
C GLN A 46 7.68 -5.82 -5.07
N LEU A 47 7.80 -6.07 -3.75
CA LEU A 47 6.78 -5.70 -2.78
C LEU A 47 6.49 -4.20 -2.85
N PHE A 48 7.52 -3.35 -2.85
CA PHE A 48 7.36 -1.90 -2.94
C PHE A 48 6.70 -1.47 -4.25
N PHE A 49 7.07 -2.09 -5.37
CA PHE A 49 6.42 -1.83 -6.67
C PHE A 49 4.91 -2.09 -6.62
N GLY A 50 4.50 -3.26 -6.11
CA GLY A 50 3.08 -3.59 -5.96
C GLY A 50 2.38 -2.66 -4.96
N TRP A 51 3.07 -2.30 -3.87
CA TRP A 51 2.59 -1.39 -2.83
C TRP A 51 2.24 0.00 -3.38
N GLU A 52 3.13 0.56 -4.17
CA GLU A 52 2.93 1.84 -4.86
C GLU A 52 1.82 1.75 -5.92
N GLY A 53 1.78 0.64 -6.67
CA GLY A 53 0.75 0.38 -7.66
C GLY A 53 -0.65 0.35 -7.06
N VAL A 54 -0.84 -0.35 -5.94
CA VAL A 54 -2.10 -0.38 -5.18
C VAL A 54 -2.47 1.03 -4.70
N GLY A 55 -1.50 1.82 -4.22
CA GLY A 55 -1.74 3.20 -3.79
C GLY A 55 -2.25 4.10 -4.92
N LEU A 56 -1.64 4.02 -6.10
CA LEU A 56 -2.08 4.75 -7.28
C LEU A 56 -3.47 4.32 -7.74
N CYS A 57 -3.72 3.01 -7.78
CA CYS A 57 -5.03 2.48 -8.18
C CYS A 57 -6.14 2.91 -7.21
N SER A 58 -5.86 2.91 -5.91
CA SER A 58 -6.79 3.39 -4.88
C SER A 58 -7.14 4.85 -5.12
N TYR A 59 -6.16 5.70 -5.40
CA TYR A 59 -6.40 7.11 -5.74
C TYR A 59 -7.34 7.25 -6.94
N LEU A 60 -7.09 6.51 -8.04
CA LEU A 60 -7.90 6.55 -9.25
C LEU A 60 -9.32 6.00 -9.05
N LEU A 61 -9.49 5.02 -8.18
CA LEU A 61 -10.76 4.38 -7.90
C LEU A 61 -11.61 5.21 -6.92
N ILE A 62 -11.02 5.78 -5.85
CA ILE A 62 -11.72 6.67 -4.91
C ILE A 62 -12.17 7.92 -5.65
N GLY A 63 -11.28 8.52 -6.46
CA GLY A 63 -11.57 9.69 -7.30
C GLY A 63 -12.28 9.37 -8.62
N PHE A 64 -12.91 8.20 -8.75
CA PHE A 64 -13.52 7.78 -10.01
C PHE A 64 -14.54 8.80 -10.54
N TRP A 65 -15.39 9.32 -9.66
CA TRP A 65 -16.32 10.42 -9.98
C TRP A 65 -15.66 11.78 -9.79
N TYR A 66 -14.60 12.04 -10.55
CA TYR A 66 -13.75 13.24 -10.45
C TYR A 66 -14.49 14.59 -10.58
N LYS A 67 -15.75 14.59 -11.05
CA LYS A 67 -16.61 15.77 -11.07
C LYS A 67 -17.19 16.12 -9.69
N LYS A 68 -17.14 15.17 -8.73
CA LYS A 68 -17.53 15.42 -7.35
C LYS A 68 -16.31 15.93 -6.58
N GLU A 69 -16.42 17.11 -6.01
CA GLU A 69 -15.35 17.70 -5.20
C GLU A 69 -15.04 16.86 -3.97
N THR A 70 -16.04 16.26 -3.33
CA THR A 70 -15.88 15.36 -2.17
C THR A 70 -15.03 14.14 -2.53
N ALA A 71 -15.28 13.50 -3.68
CA ALA A 71 -14.50 12.35 -4.14
C ALA A 71 -13.05 12.72 -4.47
N ASN A 72 -12.80 13.90 -5.05
CA ASN A 72 -11.45 14.38 -5.32
C ASN A 72 -10.68 14.65 -4.03
N ASN A 73 -11.30 15.31 -3.05
CA ASN A 73 -10.69 15.60 -1.77
C ASN A 73 -10.39 14.31 -1.00
N ALA A 74 -11.30 13.34 -1.02
CA ALA A 74 -11.10 12.01 -0.45
C ALA A 74 -9.94 11.26 -1.10
N ALA A 75 -9.86 11.28 -2.43
CA ALA A 75 -8.77 10.64 -3.17
C ALA A 75 -7.40 11.27 -2.85
N ILE A 76 -7.32 12.61 -2.85
CA ILE A 76 -6.10 13.33 -2.52
C ILE A 76 -5.68 13.03 -1.07
N LYS A 77 -6.63 13.07 -0.12
CA LYS A 77 -6.36 12.75 1.28
C LYS A 77 -5.84 11.32 1.44
N ALA A 78 -6.50 10.34 0.82
CA ALA A 78 -6.05 8.96 0.84
C ALA A 78 -4.63 8.81 0.27
N PHE A 79 -4.34 9.46 -0.85
CA PHE A 79 -3.03 9.41 -1.49
C PHE A 79 -1.93 10.01 -0.59
N ILE A 80 -2.15 11.21 -0.02
CA ILE A 80 -1.16 11.90 0.82
C ILE A 80 -0.90 11.12 2.11
N VAL A 81 -1.94 10.66 2.79
CA VAL A 81 -1.79 9.91 4.05
C VAL A 81 -1.05 8.59 3.82
N ASN A 82 -1.36 7.88 2.73
CA ASN A 82 -0.63 6.66 2.38
C ASN A 82 0.84 6.95 2.03
N ARG A 83 1.16 8.08 1.39
CA ARG A 83 2.55 8.47 1.08
C ARG A 83 3.42 8.63 2.32
N ILE A 84 2.86 9.08 3.43
CA ILE A 84 3.61 9.15 4.69
C ILE A 84 4.03 7.75 5.14
N GLY A 85 3.13 6.77 5.03
CA GLY A 85 3.46 5.37 5.30
C GLY A 85 4.47 4.79 4.31
N ASP A 86 4.28 5.05 3.01
CA ASP A 86 5.16 4.57 1.93
C ASP A 86 6.59 5.07 2.09
N PHE A 87 6.77 6.31 2.59
CA PHE A 87 8.09 6.86 2.92
C PHE A 87 8.77 6.06 4.04
N GLY A 88 8.03 5.68 5.08
CA GLY A 88 8.53 4.79 6.14
C GLY A 88 9.00 3.44 5.58
N LEU A 89 8.18 2.81 4.72
CA LEU A 89 8.52 1.55 4.07
C LEU A 89 9.80 1.68 3.22
N ALA A 90 9.94 2.76 2.45
CA ALA A 90 11.13 3.01 1.64
C ALA A 90 12.40 3.13 2.49
N ILE A 91 12.34 3.86 3.62
CA ILE A 91 13.48 3.96 4.55
C ILE A 91 13.84 2.57 5.09
N ALA A 92 12.86 1.75 5.47
CA ALA A 92 13.12 0.39 5.94
C ALA A 92 13.86 -0.45 4.89
N ILE A 93 13.42 -0.38 3.63
CA ILE A 93 14.06 -1.11 2.51
C ILE A 93 15.49 -0.63 2.30
N PHE A 94 15.75 0.67 2.35
CA PHE A 94 17.10 1.22 2.26
C PHE A 94 18.00 0.76 3.41
N LEU A 95 17.48 0.71 4.64
CA LEU A 95 18.22 0.20 5.79
C LEU A 95 18.51 -1.30 5.64
N ILE A 96 17.55 -2.09 5.18
CA ILE A 96 17.75 -3.50 4.89
C ILE A 96 18.87 -3.67 3.88
N PHE A 97 18.78 -3.01 2.74
CA PHE A 97 19.81 -3.12 1.71
C PHE A 97 21.19 -2.66 2.18
N PHE A 98 21.25 -1.56 2.94
CA PHE A 98 22.50 -0.99 3.42
C PHE A 98 23.24 -1.89 4.42
N TYR A 99 22.49 -2.55 5.31
CA TYR A 99 23.10 -3.37 6.37
C TYR A 99 23.19 -4.84 6.02
N PHE A 100 22.22 -5.41 5.33
CA PHE A 100 22.19 -6.83 4.97
C PHE A 100 22.79 -7.11 3.58
N GLY A 101 22.90 -6.09 2.70
CA GLY A 101 23.44 -6.23 1.34
C GLY A 101 22.52 -6.97 0.37
N THR A 102 21.32 -7.30 0.78
CA THR A 102 20.30 -8.03 0.00
C THR A 102 18.93 -7.44 0.21
N ILE A 103 18.05 -7.66 -0.78
CA ILE A 103 16.63 -7.28 -0.72
C ILE A 103 15.71 -8.51 -0.74
N ASN A 104 16.24 -9.72 -0.85
CA ASN A 104 15.46 -10.95 -0.84
C ASN A 104 15.00 -11.27 0.58
N PHE A 105 13.76 -11.73 0.75
CA PHE A 105 13.21 -12.02 2.07
C PHE A 105 14.01 -13.12 2.78
N GLU A 106 14.25 -14.25 2.09
CA GLU A 106 14.92 -15.39 2.70
C GLU A 106 16.32 -15.04 3.19
N GLU A 107 17.13 -14.40 2.36
CA GLU A 107 18.48 -13.96 2.70
C GLU A 107 18.49 -12.95 3.86
N THR A 108 17.53 -11.99 3.83
CA THR A 108 17.39 -10.98 4.89
C THR A 108 17.05 -11.64 6.22
N PHE A 109 16.13 -12.61 6.23
CA PHE A 109 15.75 -13.31 7.46
C PHE A 109 16.88 -14.18 8.00
N GLN A 110 17.64 -14.85 7.16
CA GLN A 110 18.82 -15.63 7.57
C GLN A 110 19.92 -14.71 8.16
N ALA A 111 20.19 -13.58 7.51
CA ALA A 111 21.18 -12.62 7.97
C ALA A 111 20.76 -11.89 9.25
N SER A 112 19.47 -11.75 9.51
CA SER A 112 18.95 -10.98 10.66
C SER A 112 19.52 -11.45 12.01
N SER A 113 19.78 -12.75 12.17
CA SER A 113 20.34 -13.33 13.38
C SER A 113 21.70 -12.74 13.75
N GLN A 114 22.49 -12.29 12.77
CA GLN A 114 23.83 -11.71 12.99
C GLN A 114 23.76 -10.26 13.47
N PHE A 115 22.61 -9.60 13.29
CA PHE A 115 22.41 -8.18 13.62
C PHE A 115 21.56 -7.95 14.87
N VAL A 116 21.18 -9.00 15.60
CA VAL A 116 20.32 -8.90 16.79
C VAL A 116 20.89 -7.97 17.86
N GLU A 117 22.23 -7.99 18.04
CA GLU A 117 22.90 -7.15 19.05
C GLU A 117 23.42 -5.83 18.48
N LYS A 118 23.30 -5.61 17.16
CA LYS A 118 23.83 -4.40 16.53
C LYS A 118 23.01 -3.19 16.90
N LYS A 119 23.67 -2.23 17.55
CA LYS A 119 23.09 -0.94 17.88
C LYS A 119 23.51 0.13 16.91
N ILE A 120 22.65 1.09 16.71
CA ILE A 120 22.89 2.30 15.90
C ILE A 120 22.57 3.50 16.77
N ASP A 121 23.42 4.52 16.71
CA ASP A 121 23.13 5.82 17.30
C ASP A 121 22.15 6.56 16.38
N CYS A 122 20.93 6.75 16.85
CA CYS A 122 19.91 7.53 16.17
C CYS A 122 19.53 8.70 17.08
N CYS A 123 19.98 9.92 16.70
CA CYS A 123 19.66 11.14 17.44
C CYS A 123 20.09 11.12 18.93
N GLY A 124 21.20 10.46 19.26
CA GLY A 124 21.72 10.37 20.62
C GLY A 124 21.14 9.24 21.47
N PHE A 125 20.36 8.35 20.86
CA PHE A 125 19.84 7.13 21.49
C PHE A 125 20.44 5.91 20.80
N GLU A 126 21.01 4.99 21.57
CA GLU A 126 21.42 3.69 21.08
C GLU A 126 20.20 2.79 20.89
N LEU A 127 19.77 2.61 19.67
CA LEU A 127 18.66 1.74 19.33
C LEU A 127 19.16 0.51 18.57
N ASN A 128 18.49 -0.63 18.79
CA ASN A 128 18.76 -1.84 18.04
C ASN A 128 18.37 -1.65 16.56
N LEU A 129 19.26 -2.05 15.64
CA LEU A 129 19.06 -1.93 14.20
C LEU A 129 17.76 -2.59 13.73
N ILE A 130 17.51 -3.82 14.16
CA ILE A 130 16.31 -4.57 13.74
C ILE A 130 15.05 -3.85 14.24
N THR A 131 15.07 -3.32 15.47
CA THR A 131 13.94 -2.55 16.00
C THR A 131 13.63 -1.32 15.16
N ILE A 132 14.65 -0.61 14.69
CA ILE A 132 14.48 0.57 13.82
C ILE A 132 13.86 0.14 12.49
N ILE A 133 14.40 -0.91 11.85
CA ILE A 133 13.87 -1.44 10.58
C ILE A 133 12.41 -1.85 10.74
N CYS A 134 12.09 -2.62 11.79
CA CYS A 134 10.71 -3.05 12.06
C CYS A 134 9.77 -1.88 12.33
N ALA A 135 10.22 -0.83 13.03
CA ALA A 135 9.43 0.37 13.27
C ALA A 135 9.09 1.08 11.95
N PHE A 136 10.04 1.22 11.04
CA PHE A 136 9.77 1.84 9.73
C PHE A 136 8.90 0.95 8.82
N LEU A 137 9.06 -0.37 8.84
CA LEU A 137 8.15 -1.30 8.17
C LEU A 137 6.73 -1.18 8.73
N PHE A 138 6.59 -1.05 10.04
CA PHE A 138 5.31 -0.87 10.71
C PHE A 138 4.65 0.46 10.33
N ILE A 139 5.41 1.56 10.21
CA ILE A 139 4.89 2.86 9.73
C ILE A 139 4.29 2.69 8.32
N GLY A 140 4.96 1.94 7.43
CA GLY A 140 4.41 1.59 6.12
C GLY A 140 3.09 0.85 6.22
N ALA A 141 3.04 -0.19 7.05
CA ALA A 141 1.83 -0.98 7.28
C ALA A 141 0.69 -0.15 7.88
N MET A 142 0.98 0.79 8.80
CA MET A 142 -0.01 1.69 9.40
C MET A 142 -0.73 2.54 8.35
N GLY A 143 -0.04 3.02 7.32
CA GLY A 143 -0.62 3.81 6.25
C GLY A 143 -1.68 3.03 5.48
N LYS A 144 -1.32 1.89 4.92
CA LYS A 144 -2.23 1.06 4.09
C LYS A 144 -3.34 0.40 4.91
N SER A 145 -3.05 -0.02 6.14
CA SER A 145 -4.05 -0.66 7.01
C SER A 145 -4.91 0.34 7.77
N ALA A 146 -4.78 1.64 7.51
CA ALA A 146 -5.53 2.70 8.17
C ALA A 146 -5.52 2.56 9.71
N GLN A 147 -4.35 2.30 10.29
CA GLN A 147 -4.19 2.15 11.72
C GLN A 147 -4.00 3.50 12.41
N PHE A 148 -3.83 3.46 13.73
CA PHE A 148 -3.67 4.63 14.59
C PHE A 148 -2.80 5.73 13.96
N LEU A 149 -3.23 6.97 14.01
CA LEU A 149 -2.72 8.19 13.37
C LEU A 149 -2.98 8.29 11.86
N LEU A 150 -2.87 7.21 11.07
CA LEU A 150 -3.02 7.22 9.62
C LEU A 150 -4.37 6.66 9.13
N HIS A 151 -5.38 6.58 10.00
CA HIS A 151 -6.70 6.01 9.69
C HIS A 151 -7.68 6.99 9.03
N THR A 152 -7.36 8.28 9.03
CA THR A 152 -8.32 9.35 8.66
C THR A 152 -8.77 9.35 7.20
N TRP A 153 -8.09 8.62 6.33
CA TRP A 153 -8.44 8.51 4.92
C TRP A 153 -9.50 7.44 4.63
N LEU A 154 -9.56 6.40 5.47
CA LEU A 154 -10.42 5.24 5.20
C LEU A 154 -11.92 5.56 5.19
N PRO A 155 -12.48 6.35 6.14
CA PRO A 155 -13.88 6.74 6.07
C PRO A 155 -14.22 7.54 4.80
N ASP A 156 -13.34 8.44 4.38
CA ASP A 156 -13.55 9.27 3.20
C ASP A 156 -13.42 8.47 1.89
N ALA A 157 -12.68 7.37 1.91
CA ALA A 157 -12.56 6.46 0.76
C ALA A 157 -13.90 5.84 0.31
N MET A 158 -14.91 5.86 1.18
CA MET A 158 -16.27 5.42 0.86
C MET A 158 -17.01 6.33 -0.13
N GLU A 159 -16.48 7.49 -0.48
CA GLU A 159 -16.98 8.35 -1.57
C GLU A 159 -16.83 7.71 -2.96
N GLY A 160 -15.97 6.73 -3.11
CA GLY A 160 -15.83 5.94 -4.34
C GLY A 160 -16.99 4.94 -4.55
N PRO A 161 -17.06 4.31 -5.74
CA PRO A 161 -18.05 3.26 -6.02
C PRO A 161 -17.94 2.09 -5.04
N THR A 162 -19.07 1.52 -4.62
CA THR A 162 -19.11 0.42 -3.63
C THR A 162 -18.19 -0.78 -3.93
N PRO A 163 -18.02 -1.24 -5.19
CA PRO A 163 -17.08 -2.33 -5.48
C PRO A 163 -15.62 -1.98 -5.13
N VAL A 164 -15.26 -0.70 -5.12
CA VAL A 164 -13.93 -0.22 -4.73
C VAL A 164 -13.71 -0.44 -3.24
N SER A 165 -14.68 -0.05 -2.40
CA SER A 165 -14.61 -0.24 -0.96
C SER A 165 -14.49 -1.71 -0.53
N ALA A 166 -14.94 -2.62 -1.39
CA ALA A 166 -14.84 -4.06 -1.15
C ALA A 166 -13.43 -4.63 -1.44
N LEU A 167 -12.60 -3.91 -2.20
CA LEU A 167 -11.25 -4.35 -2.58
C LEU A 167 -10.13 -3.59 -1.84
N ILE A 168 -10.36 -2.32 -1.47
CA ILE A 168 -9.44 -1.50 -0.68
C ILE A 168 -9.52 -1.93 0.79
#